data_77a15e5a3a2cae579dfe7cfccd0dcb01
#
_entry.id   77a15e5a3a2cae579dfe7cfccd0dcb01
#
_cell.length_a   1.000
_cell.length_b   1.000
_cell.length_c   1.000
_cell.angle_alpha   90.00
_cell.angle_beta   90.00
_cell.angle_gamma   90.00
#
_symmetry.space_group_name_H-M   'P 1'
#
loop_
_entity.id
_entity.type
_entity.pdbx_description
1 polymer ?
#
loop_
_entity_poly.entity_id
_entity_poly.type
_entity_poly.pdbx_seq_one_letter_code
_entity_poly.pdbx_strand_id
1 'polypeptide(L)'
;MIHSHARLTYTAVYEALCGDPSDALKRGANLQDIQALYELFKAFRTAREKRGAIDFEFPESKVILDAEGTPVEIRPYPSNVATRMIEDFMLMANETVAEEYCTREIPFLYRTHDKPDGDRMEATLTLIREQGIKVEKRSHEITPGEVQKILTSIEGTPEEPLISR
;
A
#
# COMPACT_ATOMS: atom_id res chain seq x y z
N MET A 1 3.59 -18.57 -22.70
CA MET A 1 4.59 -19.21 -21.80
C MET A 1 5.55 -18.12 -21.36
N ILE A 2 5.82 -17.97 -20.07
CA ILE A 2 6.73 -16.96 -19.52
C ILE A 2 8.02 -17.67 -19.12
N HIS A 3 9.17 -17.11 -19.50
CA HIS A 3 10.48 -17.58 -19.06
C HIS A 3 11.00 -16.65 -17.96
N SER A 4 11.14 -17.17 -16.75
CA SER A 4 11.73 -16.42 -15.63
C SER A 4 13.24 -16.44 -15.76
N HIS A 5 13.87 -15.27 -15.75
CA HIS A 5 15.32 -15.11 -15.79
C HIS A 5 15.94 -14.98 -14.41
N ALA A 6 15.20 -14.41 -13.46
CA ALA A 6 15.67 -14.19 -12.11
C ALA A 6 14.52 -14.29 -11.09
N ARG A 7 14.83 -14.78 -9.90
CA ARG A 7 13.96 -14.73 -8.74
C ARG A 7 14.56 -13.76 -7.72
N LEU A 8 13.99 -12.57 -7.65
CA LEU A 8 14.44 -11.49 -6.78
C LEU A 8 13.74 -11.53 -5.43
N THR A 9 14.35 -10.89 -4.44
CA THR A 9 13.74 -10.62 -3.14
C THR A 9 13.47 -9.13 -3.02
N TYR A 10 12.53 -8.72 -2.16
CA TYR A 10 12.27 -7.31 -1.89
C TYR A 10 13.52 -6.57 -1.41
N THR A 11 14.33 -7.22 -0.56
CA THR A 11 15.59 -6.66 -0.08
C THR A 11 16.56 -6.39 -1.21
N ALA A 12 16.79 -7.38 -2.10
CA ALA A 12 17.72 -7.22 -3.22
C ALA A 12 17.28 -6.10 -4.19
N VAL A 13 15.98 -5.98 -4.46
CA VAL A 13 15.44 -4.91 -5.31
C VAL A 13 15.57 -3.55 -4.61
N TYR A 14 15.25 -3.49 -3.32
CA TYR A 14 15.39 -2.26 -2.53
C TYR A 14 16.83 -1.76 -2.49
N GLU A 15 17.80 -2.65 -2.17
CA GLU A 15 19.23 -2.34 -2.16
C GLU A 15 19.71 -1.86 -3.54
N ALA A 16 19.29 -2.52 -4.62
CA ALA A 16 19.63 -2.11 -5.98
C ALA A 16 19.12 -0.69 -6.30
N LEU A 17 17.91 -0.33 -5.85
CA LEU A 17 17.35 1.01 -6.00
C LEU A 17 18.04 2.05 -5.11
N CYS A 18 18.60 1.63 -3.97
CA CYS A 18 19.36 2.48 -3.06
C CYS A 18 20.86 2.63 -3.43
N GLY A 19 21.33 1.95 -4.48
CA GLY A 19 22.68 2.07 -5.00
C GLY A 19 23.59 0.86 -4.79
N ASP A 20 23.13 -0.22 -4.15
CA ASP A 20 23.85 -1.49 -4.05
C ASP A 20 23.15 -2.61 -4.84
N PRO A 21 23.50 -2.81 -6.11
CA PRO A 21 22.90 -3.83 -6.95
C PRO A 21 23.49 -5.24 -6.77
N SER A 22 24.43 -5.42 -5.86
CA SER A 22 25.28 -6.64 -5.78
C SER A 22 24.46 -7.93 -5.65
N ASP A 23 23.47 -7.99 -4.74
CA ASP A 23 22.64 -9.18 -4.56
C ASP A 23 21.66 -9.40 -5.73
N ALA A 24 21.09 -8.33 -6.27
CA ALA A 24 20.20 -8.39 -7.43
C ALA A 24 20.95 -8.96 -8.66
N LEU A 25 22.17 -8.49 -8.92
CA LEU A 25 23.01 -8.97 -10.03
C LEU A 25 23.41 -10.44 -9.84
N LYS A 26 23.79 -10.87 -8.62
CA LYS A 26 24.07 -12.29 -8.31
C LYS A 26 22.87 -13.20 -8.59
N ARG A 27 21.65 -12.67 -8.46
CA ARG A 27 20.41 -13.39 -8.78
C ARG A 27 20.04 -13.35 -10.27
N GLY A 28 20.84 -12.69 -11.11
CA GLY A 28 20.61 -12.58 -12.54
C GLY A 28 19.65 -11.45 -12.93
N ALA A 29 19.48 -10.43 -12.09
CA ALA A 29 18.62 -9.30 -12.38
C ALA A 29 19.18 -8.44 -13.51
N ASN A 30 18.29 -7.91 -14.34
CA ASN A 30 18.56 -6.79 -15.23
C ASN A 30 18.20 -5.48 -14.49
N LEU A 31 19.18 -4.65 -14.20
CA LEU A 31 18.98 -3.40 -13.48
C LEU A 31 18.12 -2.39 -14.24
N GLN A 32 18.16 -2.40 -15.57
CA GLN A 32 17.31 -1.55 -16.40
C GLN A 32 15.83 -1.89 -16.22
N ASP A 33 15.51 -3.18 -16.11
CA ASP A 33 14.13 -3.62 -15.87
C ASP A 33 13.66 -3.19 -14.47
N ILE A 34 14.51 -3.32 -13.45
CA ILE A 34 14.20 -2.83 -12.09
C ILE A 34 13.91 -1.32 -12.11
N GLN A 35 14.75 -0.54 -12.81
CA GLN A 35 14.55 0.90 -12.92
C GLN A 35 13.26 1.23 -13.70
N ALA A 36 12.98 0.54 -14.79
CA ALA A 36 11.75 0.74 -15.57
C ALA A 36 10.49 0.43 -14.73
N LEU A 37 10.51 -0.65 -13.96
CA LEU A 37 9.43 -0.99 -13.03
C LEU A 37 9.27 0.08 -11.95
N TYR A 38 10.35 0.63 -11.45
CA TYR A 38 10.29 1.72 -10.45
C TYR A 38 9.67 3.00 -11.03
N GLU A 39 10.02 3.38 -12.28
CA GLU A 39 9.39 4.52 -12.95
C GLU A 39 7.89 4.29 -13.17
N LEU A 40 7.50 3.08 -13.60
CA LEU A 40 6.11 2.71 -13.75
C LEU A 40 5.35 2.76 -12.41
N PHE A 41 5.95 2.27 -11.34
CA PHE A 41 5.41 2.37 -9.98
C PHE A 41 5.12 3.83 -9.60
N LYS A 42 6.04 4.76 -9.85
CA LYS A 42 5.82 6.18 -9.55
C LYS A 42 4.62 6.76 -10.32
N ALA A 43 4.45 6.34 -11.56
CA ALA A 43 3.29 6.75 -12.36
C ALA A 43 1.97 6.20 -11.77
N PHE A 44 1.94 4.93 -11.37
CA PHE A 44 0.75 4.33 -10.71
C PHE A 44 0.45 4.99 -9.38
N ARG A 45 1.47 5.23 -8.55
CA ARG A 45 1.33 5.93 -7.27
C ARG A 45 0.71 7.32 -7.47
N THR A 46 1.23 8.10 -8.39
CA THR A 46 0.69 9.43 -8.73
C THR A 46 -0.77 9.35 -9.22
N ALA A 47 -1.12 8.35 -10.02
CA ALA A 47 -2.49 8.16 -10.48
C ALA A 47 -3.44 7.79 -9.33
N ARG A 48 -3.01 6.93 -8.40
CA ARG A 48 -3.76 6.56 -7.21
C ARG A 48 -4.00 7.76 -6.28
N GLU A 49 -2.96 8.53 -6.00
CA GLU A 49 -3.06 9.76 -5.17
C GLU A 49 -4.07 10.74 -5.77
N LYS A 50 -4.03 10.96 -7.09
CA LYS A 50 -5.00 11.83 -7.79
C LYS A 50 -6.44 11.32 -7.69
N ARG A 51 -6.64 9.99 -7.63
CA ARG A 51 -7.98 9.40 -7.40
C ARG A 51 -8.43 9.51 -5.95
N GLY A 52 -7.55 9.90 -5.03
CA GLY A 52 -7.82 9.97 -3.60
C GLY A 52 -7.77 8.62 -2.91
N ALA A 53 -6.92 7.70 -3.40
CA ALA A 53 -6.71 6.43 -2.71
C ALA A 53 -6.12 6.68 -1.32
N ILE A 54 -6.63 5.95 -0.32
CA ILE A 54 -6.15 6.02 1.04
C ILE A 54 -4.99 5.03 1.18
N ASP A 55 -3.85 5.50 1.69
CA ASP A 55 -2.73 4.67 2.09
C ASP A 55 -2.69 4.56 3.62
N PHE A 56 -2.95 3.36 4.13
CA PHE A 56 -2.75 3.04 5.54
C PHE A 56 -1.44 2.28 5.70
N GLU A 57 -0.53 2.82 6.49
CA GLU A 57 0.68 2.10 6.88
C GLU A 57 0.45 1.38 8.21
N PHE A 58 -0.01 0.13 8.13
CA PHE A 58 -0.06 -0.72 9.31
C PHE A 58 1.28 -1.42 9.52
N PRO A 59 1.89 -1.32 10.70
CA PRO A 59 3.09 -2.07 11.01
C PRO A 59 2.76 -3.57 11.02
N GLU A 60 3.29 -4.30 10.05
CA GLU A 60 3.23 -5.75 10.03
C GLU A 60 4.29 -6.34 10.96
N SER A 61 4.00 -7.49 11.54
CA SER A 61 4.95 -8.21 12.39
C SER A 61 5.39 -9.52 11.73
N LYS A 62 6.70 -9.77 11.75
CA LYS A 62 7.27 -11.02 11.30
C LYS A 62 7.70 -11.86 12.50
N VAL A 63 7.19 -13.07 12.58
CA VAL A 63 7.62 -14.06 13.58
C VAL A 63 8.89 -14.76 13.04
N ILE A 64 9.97 -14.72 13.80
CA ILE A 64 11.21 -15.44 13.52
C ILE A 64 11.15 -16.78 14.26
N LEU A 65 11.38 -17.84 13.51
CA LEU A 65 11.41 -19.21 14.05
C LEU A 65 12.84 -19.71 14.11
N ASP A 66 13.13 -20.60 15.08
CA ASP A 66 14.35 -21.37 15.11
C ASP A 66 14.32 -22.55 14.11
N ALA A 67 15.36 -23.39 14.13
CA ALA A 67 15.48 -24.54 13.26
C ALA A 67 14.41 -25.62 13.53
N GLU A 68 13.86 -25.65 14.74
CA GLU A 68 12.81 -26.54 15.22
C GLU A 68 11.41 -26.00 14.95
N GLY A 69 11.29 -24.78 14.42
CA GLY A 69 10.02 -24.11 14.12
C GLY A 69 9.38 -23.40 15.32
N THR A 70 10.12 -23.20 16.41
CA THR A 70 9.63 -22.49 17.59
C THR A 70 9.82 -20.98 17.40
N PRO A 71 8.81 -20.14 17.75
CA PRO A 71 8.95 -18.68 17.71
C PRO A 71 10.01 -18.20 18.70
N VAL A 72 11.04 -17.50 18.22
CA VAL A 72 12.13 -16.94 19.04
C VAL A 72 12.08 -15.43 19.13
N GLU A 73 11.47 -14.75 18.16
CA GLU A 73 11.41 -13.30 18.13
C GLU A 73 10.24 -12.81 17.27
N ILE A 74 9.68 -11.66 17.65
CA ILE A 74 8.73 -10.91 16.81
C ILE A 74 9.39 -9.59 16.44
N ARG A 75 9.55 -9.34 15.12
CA ARG A 75 10.11 -8.09 14.60
C ARG A 75 9.09 -7.36 13.75
N PRO A 76 9.14 -6.01 13.73
CA PRO A 76 8.43 -5.26 12.71
C PRO A 76 8.92 -5.69 11.32
N TYR A 77 8.00 -5.88 10.39
CA TYR A 77 8.33 -6.07 8.98
C TYR A 77 8.27 -4.70 8.28
N PRO A 78 9.42 -4.09 7.98
CA PRO A 78 9.41 -2.76 7.37
C PRO A 78 8.90 -2.85 5.93
N SER A 79 7.87 -2.07 5.63
CA SER A 79 7.50 -1.78 4.25
C SER A 79 8.60 -0.94 3.59
N ASN A 80 8.96 -1.26 2.37
CA ASN A 80 9.93 -0.50 1.59
C ASN A 80 9.41 -0.27 0.15
N VAL A 81 10.15 0.48 -0.63
CA VAL A 81 9.74 0.83 -2.00
C VAL A 81 9.50 -0.41 -2.88
N ALA A 82 10.24 -1.50 -2.66
CA ALA A 82 10.07 -2.72 -3.45
C ALA A 82 8.79 -3.47 -3.08
N THR A 83 8.39 -3.50 -1.80
CA THR A 83 7.10 -4.08 -1.37
C THR A 83 5.94 -3.26 -1.91
N ARG A 84 5.98 -1.93 -1.76
CA ARG A 84 4.94 -1.01 -2.28
C ARG A 84 4.80 -1.07 -3.80
N MET A 85 5.90 -1.27 -4.51
CA MET A 85 5.89 -1.43 -5.97
C MET A 85 5.07 -2.65 -6.39
N ILE A 86 5.24 -3.78 -5.72
CA ILE A 86 4.47 -4.99 -6.00
C ILE A 86 3.00 -4.82 -5.59
N GLU A 87 2.72 -4.18 -4.46
CA GLU A 87 1.35 -3.85 -4.03
C GLU A 87 0.60 -3.03 -5.09
N ASP A 88 1.21 -1.96 -5.60
CA ASP A 88 0.58 -1.13 -6.63
C ASP A 88 0.39 -1.89 -7.96
N PHE A 89 1.32 -2.76 -8.35
CA PHE A 89 1.14 -3.62 -9.51
C PHE A 89 0.03 -4.64 -9.34
N MET A 90 -0.09 -5.24 -8.14
CA MET A 90 -1.19 -6.16 -7.82
C MET A 90 -2.54 -5.44 -7.87
N LEU A 91 -2.64 -4.24 -7.31
CA LEU A 91 -3.85 -3.43 -7.35
C LEU A 91 -4.24 -3.08 -8.79
N MET A 92 -3.28 -2.63 -9.60
CA MET A 92 -3.52 -2.31 -11.01
C MET A 92 -3.97 -3.54 -11.79
N ALA A 93 -3.36 -4.70 -11.57
CA ALA A 93 -3.77 -5.95 -12.21
C ALA A 93 -5.21 -6.34 -11.81
N ASN A 94 -5.54 -6.25 -10.52
CA ASN A 94 -6.86 -6.57 -10.02
C ASN A 94 -7.93 -5.62 -10.58
N GLU A 95 -7.66 -4.31 -10.59
CA GLU A 95 -8.55 -3.29 -11.16
C GLU A 95 -8.77 -3.53 -12.65
N THR A 96 -7.70 -3.77 -13.42
CA THR A 96 -7.78 -4.01 -14.86
C THR A 96 -8.61 -5.24 -15.21
N VAL A 97 -8.39 -6.34 -14.48
CA VAL A 97 -9.18 -7.58 -14.71
C VAL A 97 -10.64 -7.36 -14.34
N ALA A 98 -10.92 -6.73 -13.21
CA ALA A 98 -12.29 -6.46 -12.78
C ALA A 98 -13.03 -5.56 -13.77
N GLU A 99 -12.38 -4.50 -14.27
CA GLU A 99 -12.95 -3.58 -15.26
C GLU A 99 -13.24 -4.27 -16.59
N GLU A 100 -12.30 -5.07 -17.09
CA GLU A 100 -12.44 -5.81 -18.35
C GLU A 100 -13.63 -6.77 -18.32
N TYR A 101 -13.77 -7.55 -17.26
CA TYR A 101 -14.89 -8.50 -17.12
C TYR A 101 -16.22 -7.78 -16.90
N CYS A 102 -16.21 -6.68 -16.14
CA CYS A 102 -17.40 -5.87 -15.91
C CYS A 102 -17.90 -5.23 -17.21
N THR A 103 -16.99 -4.64 -17.99
CA THR A 103 -17.32 -3.96 -19.25
C THR A 103 -17.86 -4.94 -20.31
N ARG A 104 -17.35 -6.16 -20.30
CA ARG A 104 -17.82 -7.23 -21.19
C ARG A 104 -19.06 -7.98 -20.70
N GLU A 105 -19.59 -7.62 -19.53
CA GLU A 105 -20.72 -8.30 -18.89
C GLU A 105 -20.51 -9.82 -18.73
N ILE A 106 -19.25 -10.24 -18.56
CA ILE A 106 -18.90 -11.64 -18.33
C ILE A 106 -19.09 -11.95 -16.85
N PRO A 107 -19.79 -13.05 -16.49
CA PRO A 107 -19.93 -13.46 -15.09
C PRO A 107 -18.57 -13.64 -14.42
N PHE A 108 -18.35 -12.91 -13.34
CA PHE A 108 -17.09 -12.90 -12.61
C PHE A 108 -17.34 -12.70 -11.12
N LEU A 109 -16.44 -13.20 -10.28
CA LEU A 109 -16.54 -13.02 -8.83
C LEU A 109 -15.77 -11.77 -8.42
N TYR A 110 -16.50 -10.72 -8.01
CA TYR A 110 -15.91 -9.45 -7.56
C TYR A 110 -15.79 -9.41 -6.05
N ARG A 111 -14.67 -8.90 -5.56
CA ARG A 111 -14.55 -8.47 -4.17
C ARG A 111 -14.86 -6.97 -4.09
N THR A 112 -15.97 -6.65 -3.47
CA THR A 112 -16.42 -5.27 -3.29
C THR A 112 -16.31 -4.84 -1.83
N HIS A 113 -16.19 -3.54 -1.60
CA HIS A 113 -16.29 -2.92 -0.29
C HIS A 113 -17.37 -1.85 -0.35
N ASP A 114 -18.28 -1.89 0.60
CA ASP A 114 -19.30 -0.88 0.76
C ASP A 114 -18.71 0.42 1.33
N LYS A 115 -19.49 1.50 1.22
CA LYS A 115 -19.15 2.75 1.88
C LYS A 115 -19.10 2.55 3.39
N PRO A 116 -18.25 3.32 4.09
CA PRO A 116 -18.22 3.32 5.55
C PRO A 116 -19.61 3.65 6.13
N ASP A 117 -19.93 3.03 7.27
CA ASP A 117 -21.11 3.38 8.04
C ASP A 117 -21.05 4.84 8.49
N GLY A 118 -22.13 5.60 8.23
CA GLY A 118 -22.16 7.05 8.47
C GLY A 118 -22.00 7.42 9.95
N ASP A 119 -22.62 6.66 10.85
CA ASP A 119 -22.56 6.94 12.28
C ASP A 119 -21.15 6.67 12.84
N ARG A 120 -20.52 5.58 12.39
CA ARG A 120 -19.13 5.25 12.75
C ARG A 120 -18.16 6.30 12.21
N MET A 121 -18.38 6.76 10.99
CA MET A 121 -17.54 7.80 10.39
C MET A 121 -17.68 9.12 11.18
N GLU A 122 -18.89 9.55 11.54
CA GLU A 122 -19.08 10.79 12.32
C GLU A 122 -18.48 10.67 13.73
N ALA A 123 -18.57 9.49 14.37
CA ALA A 123 -17.90 9.22 15.65
C ALA A 123 -16.37 9.34 15.53
N THR A 124 -15.78 8.79 14.45
CA THR A 124 -14.36 8.91 14.16
C THR A 124 -13.94 10.35 13.92
N LEU A 125 -14.70 11.09 13.12
CA LEU A 125 -14.43 12.52 12.86
C LEU A 125 -14.55 13.37 14.13
N THR A 126 -15.45 13.01 15.03
CA THR A 126 -15.58 13.67 16.32
C THR A 126 -14.36 13.44 17.19
N LEU A 127 -13.88 12.20 17.28
CA LEU A 127 -12.63 11.88 17.98
C LEU A 127 -11.44 12.67 17.41
N ILE A 128 -11.32 12.75 16.09
CA ILE A 128 -10.25 13.51 15.42
C ILE A 128 -10.32 15.00 15.77
N ARG A 129 -11.53 15.58 15.82
CA ARG A 129 -11.73 16.98 16.24
C ARG A 129 -11.35 17.22 17.70
N GLU A 130 -11.66 16.26 18.58
CA GLU A 130 -11.29 16.31 20.03
C GLU A 130 -9.77 16.31 20.23
N GLN A 131 -9.00 15.72 19.31
CA GLN A 131 -7.53 15.82 19.29
C GLN A 131 -7.03 17.17 18.72
N GLY A 132 -7.91 18.11 18.45
CA GLY A 132 -7.54 19.45 17.97
C GLY A 132 -7.28 19.54 16.46
N ILE A 133 -7.51 18.46 15.72
CA ILE A 133 -7.32 18.43 14.26
C ILE A 133 -8.53 19.08 13.58
N LYS A 134 -8.25 20.02 12.70
CA LYS A 134 -9.31 20.74 11.98
C LYS A 134 -9.92 19.85 10.88
N VAL A 135 -11.07 19.28 11.17
CA VAL A 135 -11.91 18.62 10.18
C VAL A 135 -13.14 19.47 9.91
N GLU A 136 -13.29 19.93 8.69
CA GLU A 136 -14.47 20.72 8.30
C GLU A 136 -15.74 19.90 8.51
N LYS A 137 -16.72 20.50 9.18
CA LYS A 137 -18.04 19.89 9.34
C LYS A 137 -18.79 20.10 8.02
N ARG A 138 -19.03 19.01 7.29
CA ARG A 138 -19.74 19.06 6.00
C ARG A 138 -21.07 18.33 6.09
N SER A 139 -21.99 18.72 5.25
CA SER A 139 -23.33 18.14 5.15
C SER A 139 -23.45 16.94 4.23
N HIS A 140 -22.33 16.43 3.71
CA HIS A 140 -22.27 15.30 2.78
C HIS A 140 -21.31 14.21 3.28
N GLU A 141 -21.45 13.02 2.74
CA GLU A 141 -20.54 11.88 3.00
C GLU A 141 -19.09 12.27 2.73
N ILE A 142 -18.18 11.88 3.66
CA ILE A 142 -16.76 12.11 3.49
C ILE A 142 -16.23 11.22 2.37
N THR A 143 -15.41 11.79 1.51
CA THR A 143 -14.77 11.07 0.42
C THR A 143 -13.43 10.46 0.85
N PRO A 144 -12.95 9.38 0.20
CA PRO A 144 -11.63 8.82 0.48
C PRO A 144 -10.50 9.86 0.40
N GLY A 145 -10.56 10.79 -0.57
CA GLY A 145 -9.57 11.87 -0.69
C GLY A 145 -9.58 12.87 0.46
N GLU A 146 -10.72 13.06 1.13
CA GLU A 146 -10.81 13.88 2.35
C GLU A 146 -10.20 13.16 3.54
N VAL A 147 -10.43 11.86 3.66
CA VAL A 147 -9.78 11.01 4.68
C VAL A 147 -8.26 11.03 4.48
N GLN A 148 -7.79 10.87 3.24
CA GLN A 148 -6.36 10.94 2.94
C GLN A 148 -5.74 12.28 3.34
N LYS A 149 -6.42 13.41 3.13
CA LYS A 149 -5.94 14.72 3.57
C LYS A 149 -5.83 14.82 5.09
N ILE A 150 -6.76 14.22 5.83
CA ILE A 150 -6.67 14.17 7.30
C ILE A 150 -5.46 13.36 7.71
N LEU A 151 -5.27 12.16 7.16
CA LEU A 151 -4.12 11.29 7.45
C LEU A 151 -2.79 12.00 7.15
N THR A 152 -2.69 12.64 5.99
CA THR A 152 -1.48 13.42 5.63
C THR A 152 -1.24 14.60 6.61
N SER A 153 -2.30 15.21 7.15
CA SER A 153 -2.15 16.34 8.09
C SER A 153 -1.65 15.94 9.48
N ILE A 154 -1.76 14.67 9.83
CA ILE A 154 -1.32 14.12 11.13
C ILE A 154 -0.02 13.34 11.04
N GLU A 155 0.50 13.12 9.83
CA GLU A 155 1.75 12.39 9.60
C GLU A 155 2.90 13.02 10.42
N GLY A 156 3.60 12.20 11.19
CA GLY A 156 4.68 12.62 12.08
C GLY A 156 4.24 13.33 13.37
N THR A 157 2.94 13.43 13.64
CA THR A 157 2.43 13.99 14.91
C THR A 157 2.24 12.91 15.98
N PRO A 158 2.17 13.26 17.29
CA PRO A 158 1.90 12.30 18.35
C PRO A 158 0.54 11.59 18.21
N GLU A 159 -0.41 12.19 17.50
CA GLU A 159 -1.77 11.70 17.31
C GLU A 159 -1.86 10.66 16.21
N GLU A 160 -0.88 10.60 15.30
CA GLU A 160 -0.87 9.68 14.16
C GLU A 160 -1.12 8.21 14.56
N PRO A 161 -0.44 7.62 15.59
CA PRO A 161 -0.66 6.23 15.96
C PRO A 161 -2.06 5.91 16.48
N LEU A 162 -2.79 6.92 16.96
CA LEU A 162 -4.15 6.77 17.45
C LEU A 162 -5.18 6.82 16.33
N ILE A 163 -4.96 7.70 15.35
CA ILE A 163 -5.95 7.99 14.30
C ILE A 163 -5.78 7.09 13.08
N SER A 164 -4.55 6.64 12.78
CA SER A 164 -4.26 5.76 11.65
C SER A 164 -4.53 4.27 11.94
N ARG A 165 -5.07 3.93 13.10
CA ARG A 165 -5.52 2.56 13.46
C ARG A 165 -7.02 2.40 13.35
#